data_022fc8e25bcc5a5ad582e1d847de64d0
#
_entry.id   022fc8e25bcc5a5ad582e1d847de64d0
#
_cell.length_a   1.000
_cell.length_b   1.000
_cell.length_c   1.000
_cell.angle_alpha   90.00
_cell.angle_beta   90.00
_cell.angle_gamma   90.00
#
_symmetry.space_group_name_H-M   'P 1'
#
loop_
_entity.id
_entity.type
_entity.pdbx_description
1 polymer ?
#
loop_
_entity_poly.entity_id
_entity_poly.type
_entity_poly.pdbx_seq_one_letter_code
_entity_poly.pdbx_strand_id
1 'polypeptide(L)'
;MSWNGTKERRHHRRAAIRIRSQFGDPKSPTRIETVDLSAGGFSCVMDHPIEPLTKLALRFEFPSFDDTPARSVEGEAVVVRCEQRSSAVPSWLLAAAFTGISQEDRVFLDRFVAWHQVVMNPSGRRDEGSKL
;
A
#
# COMPACT_ATOMS: atom_id res chain seq x y z
N MET A 1 -14.92 -20.71 -4.46
CA MET A 1 -14.46 -20.55 -4.08
C MET A 1 -14.28 -20.09 -3.68
N SER A 2 -14.12 -20.15 -3.67
CA SER A 2 -13.63 -19.81 -3.20
C SER A 2 -13.42 -19.57 -3.03
N TRP A 3 -13.42 -19.37 -2.96
CA TRP A 3 -12.81 -19.18 -2.67
C TRP A 3 -12.20 -18.83 -1.97
N ASN A 4 -12.12 -19.00 -1.51
CA ASN A 4 -11.37 -18.56 -0.86
C ASN A 4 -10.59 -17.88 -1.40
N GLY A 5 -10.88 -17.73 -2.06
CA GLY A 5 -10.07 -17.29 -3.12
C GLY A 5 -9.36 -16.02 -2.85
N THR A 6 -9.94 -15.12 -2.15
CA THR A 6 -9.31 -13.86 -1.77
C THR A 6 -7.99 -14.10 -1.06
N LYS A 7 -8.03 -15.02 -0.14
CA LYS A 7 -6.84 -15.36 0.60
C LYS A 7 -5.76 -15.90 -0.31
N GLU A 8 -6.15 -16.72 -1.26
CA GLU A 8 -5.21 -17.35 -2.16
C GLU A 8 -4.56 -16.38 -3.10
N ARG A 9 -5.24 -15.28 -3.41
CA ARG A 9 -4.69 -14.29 -4.31
C ARG A 9 -3.72 -13.36 -3.62
N ARG A 10 -3.61 -13.45 -2.32
CA ARG A 10 -2.73 -12.55 -1.57
C ARG A 10 -1.39 -13.24 -1.39
N HIS A 11 -0.50 -12.95 -2.32
CA HIS A 11 0.83 -13.55 -2.31
C HIS A 11 1.82 -12.76 -1.49
N HIS A 12 1.44 -11.57 -1.06
CA HIS A 12 2.34 -10.69 -0.34
C HIS A 12 1.70 -10.32 0.98
N ARG A 13 2.55 -10.20 1.98
CA ARG A 13 2.16 -9.77 3.30
C ARG A 13 1.64 -8.34 3.24
N ARG A 14 0.61 -8.06 4.01
CA ARG A 14 -0.06 -6.78 4.00
C ARG A 14 -0.09 -6.22 5.42
N ALA A 15 0.08 -4.91 5.57
CA ALA A 15 0.04 -4.28 6.87
C ALA A 15 -0.60 -2.90 6.77
N ALA A 16 -1.24 -2.48 7.85
CA ALA A 16 -1.78 -1.12 7.95
C ALA A 16 -0.61 -0.18 8.18
N ILE A 17 -0.09 0.36 7.11
CA ILE A 17 1.12 1.18 7.11
C ILE A 17 0.84 2.51 6.42
N ARG A 18 1.18 3.59 7.11
CA ARG A 18 1.02 4.93 6.56
C ARG A 18 2.35 5.43 6.05
N ILE A 19 2.47 5.52 4.73
CA ILE A 19 3.68 5.99 4.07
C ILE A 19 3.30 7.16 3.19
N ARG A 20 4.08 8.23 3.27
CA ARG A 20 3.89 9.39 2.40
C ARG A 20 4.24 8.99 0.99
N SER A 21 3.38 9.37 0.06
CA SER A 21 3.52 8.97 -1.32
C SER A 21 3.00 10.09 -2.21
N GLN A 22 3.38 10.02 -3.46
CA GLN A 22 2.84 10.94 -4.44
C GLN A 22 2.74 10.24 -5.77
N PHE A 23 1.81 10.70 -6.60
CA PHE A 23 1.69 10.18 -7.95
C PHE A 23 1.31 11.31 -8.91
N GLY A 24 1.49 11.04 -10.21
CA GLY A 24 1.16 11.99 -11.25
C GLY A 24 2.37 12.79 -11.68
N ASP A 25 2.10 13.98 -12.19
CA ASP A 25 3.13 14.87 -12.73
C ASP A 25 4.09 15.30 -11.62
N PRO A 26 5.40 15.05 -11.76
CA PRO A 26 6.36 15.48 -10.74
C PRO A 26 6.33 16.98 -10.44
N LYS A 27 5.85 17.78 -11.38
CA LYS A 27 5.79 19.23 -11.16
C LYS A 27 4.55 19.63 -10.37
N SER A 28 3.53 18.79 -10.36
CA SER A 28 2.31 19.04 -9.63
C SER A 28 1.75 17.71 -9.13
N PRO A 29 2.47 17.06 -8.21
CA PRO A 29 2.07 15.72 -7.78
C PRO A 29 0.85 15.76 -6.89
N THR A 30 0.10 14.68 -6.93
CA THR A 30 -0.96 14.42 -5.95
C THR A 30 -0.31 13.70 -4.79
N ARG A 31 -0.44 14.26 -3.60
CA ARG A 31 0.16 13.68 -2.40
C ARG A 31 -0.87 12.88 -1.67
N ILE A 32 -0.46 11.70 -1.23
CA ILE A 32 -1.34 10.79 -0.52
C ILE A 32 -0.58 10.17 0.64
N GLU A 33 -1.33 9.50 1.49
CA GLU A 33 -0.74 8.68 2.53
C GLU A 33 -1.42 7.33 2.43
N THR A 34 -0.63 6.26 2.42
CA THR A 34 -1.20 4.92 2.32
C THR A 34 -1.97 4.57 3.58
N VAL A 35 -2.96 3.70 3.43
CA VAL A 35 -3.70 3.11 4.53
C VAL A 35 -3.16 1.71 4.80
N ASP A 36 -2.85 0.98 3.74
CA ASP A 36 -2.15 -0.29 3.88
C ASP A 36 -1.17 -0.43 2.72
N LEU A 37 -0.22 -1.33 2.89
CA LEU A 37 0.88 -1.49 1.95
C LEU A 37 1.35 -2.93 1.95
N SER A 38 1.71 -3.43 0.77
CA SER A 38 2.34 -4.72 0.60
C SER A 38 3.29 -4.63 -0.59
N ALA A 39 4.06 -5.69 -0.83
CA ALA A 39 4.90 -5.72 -2.03
C ALA A 39 4.08 -5.84 -3.31
N GLY A 40 2.79 -6.12 -3.21
CA GLY A 40 1.91 -6.23 -4.37
C GLY A 40 1.12 -4.97 -4.68
N GLY A 41 0.98 -4.05 -3.71
CA GLY A 41 0.19 -2.86 -3.94
C GLY A 41 -0.11 -2.11 -2.66
N PHE A 42 -1.05 -1.18 -2.75
CA PHE A 42 -1.38 -0.33 -1.61
C PHE A 42 -2.82 0.14 -1.71
N SER A 43 -3.32 0.70 -0.61
CA SER A 43 -4.57 1.44 -0.66
C SER A 43 -4.38 2.79 0.02
N CYS A 44 -5.22 3.74 -0.36
CA CYS A 44 -5.19 5.08 0.22
C CYS A 44 -6.59 5.69 0.13
N VAL A 45 -6.77 6.78 0.87
CA VAL A 45 -8.04 7.52 0.86
C VAL A 45 -7.84 8.77 0.03
N MET A 46 -8.79 9.04 -0.87
CA MET A 46 -8.73 10.17 -1.77
C MET A 46 -9.98 11.04 -1.57
N ASP A 47 -9.86 12.31 -1.92
CA ASP A 47 -11.00 13.22 -1.86
C ASP A 47 -11.73 13.30 -3.21
N HIS A 48 -11.28 12.54 -4.19
CA HIS A 48 -11.94 12.43 -5.49
C HIS A 48 -11.70 11.04 -6.05
N PRO A 49 -12.57 10.55 -6.92
CA PRO A 49 -12.39 9.20 -7.46
C PRO A 49 -11.38 9.17 -8.60
N ILE A 50 -10.79 8.00 -8.79
CA ILE A 50 -9.94 7.72 -9.94
C ILE A 50 -10.47 6.44 -10.56
N GLU A 51 -10.63 6.43 -11.87
CA GLU A 51 -11.24 5.30 -12.54
C GLU A 51 -10.36 4.06 -12.46
N PRO A 52 -10.95 2.89 -12.29
CA PRO A 52 -10.19 1.64 -12.37
C PRO A 52 -9.43 1.55 -13.69
N LEU A 53 -8.29 0.88 -13.64
CA LEU A 53 -7.36 0.69 -14.75
C LEU A 53 -6.56 1.93 -15.11
N THR A 54 -6.71 3.01 -14.34
CA THR A 54 -5.84 4.17 -14.50
C THR A 54 -4.44 3.81 -14.03
N LYS A 55 -3.44 4.15 -14.82
CA LYS A 55 -2.03 3.94 -14.45
C LYS A 55 -1.52 5.12 -13.66
N LEU A 56 -0.77 4.82 -12.62
CA LEU A 56 -0.21 5.83 -11.74
C LEU A 56 1.30 5.69 -11.71
N ALA A 57 2.01 6.80 -11.91
CA ALA A 57 3.44 6.86 -11.68
C ALA A 57 3.63 7.28 -10.23
N LEU A 58 4.34 6.50 -9.47
CA LEU A 58 4.36 6.62 -8.01
C LEU A 58 5.75 6.86 -7.46
N ARG A 59 5.79 7.54 -6.31
CA ARG A 59 7.00 7.65 -5.52
C ARG A 59 6.61 7.54 -4.05
N PHE A 60 7.24 6.60 -3.36
CA PHE A 60 7.05 6.41 -1.92
C PHE A 60 8.32 6.80 -1.20
N GLU A 61 8.16 7.44 -0.03
CA GLU A 61 9.29 7.83 0.80
C GLU A 61 9.28 6.97 2.06
N PHE A 62 10.30 6.15 2.23
CA PHE A 62 10.40 5.26 3.37
C PHE A 62 11.42 5.79 4.36
N PRO A 63 11.09 5.79 5.66
CA PRO A 63 12.05 6.17 6.68
C PRO A 63 13.08 5.08 6.85
N SER A 64 14.17 5.41 7.54
CA SER A 64 15.14 4.38 7.89
C SER A 64 14.50 3.40 8.87
N PHE A 65 14.91 2.15 8.79
CA PHE A 65 14.43 1.12 9.70
C PHE A 65 15.49 0.03 9.80
N ASP A 66 15.67 -0.52 11.00
CA ASP A 66 16.51 -1.70 11.21
C ASP A 66 17.82 -1.60 10.45
N ASP A 67 18.72 -0.80 10.67
CA ASP A 67 19.99 -0.62 9.96
C ASP A 67 19.87 -0.33 8.47
N THR A 68 18.65 -0.18 7.97
CA THR A 68 18.41 0.15 6.56
C THR A 68 18.18 1.65 6.46
N PRO A 69 18.91 2.36 5.61
CA PRO A 69 18.72 3.81 5.49
C PRO A 69 17.40 4.16 4.82
N ALA A 70 16.95 5.38 5.04
CA ALA A 70 15.77 5.90 4.38
C ALA A 70 15.98 5.87 2.87
N ARG A 71 14.92 5.60 2.13
CA ARG A 71 15.02 5.55 0.67
C ARG A 71 13.68 5.81 0.03
N SER A 72 13.73 6.14 -1.26
CA SER A 72 12.54 6.29 -2.07
C SER A 72 12.38 5.06 -2.93
N VAL A 73 11.12 4.72 -3.21
CA VAL A 73 10.78 3.68 -4.17
C VAL A 73 9.93 4.31 -5.23
N GLU A 74 10.30 4.15 -6.49
CA GLU A 74 9.53 4.66 -7.61
C GLU A 74 9.04 3.50 -8.45
N GLY A 75 7.86 3.65 -9.03
CA GLY A 75 7.31 2.62 -9.85
C GLY A 75 5.97 3.00 -10.42
N GLU A 76 5.29 2.01 -10.96
CA GLU A 76 3.97 2.18 -11.55
C GLU A 76 2.99 1.24 -10.89
N ALA A 77 1.75 1.68 -10.87
CA ALA A 77 0.65 0.87 -10.38
C ALA A 77 -0.56 1.13 -11.24
N VAL A 78 -1.53 0.24 -11.14
CA VAL A 78 -2.81 0.41 -11.81
C VAL A 78 -3.90 0.38 -10.76
N VAL A 79 -4.84 1.30 -10.87
CA VAL A 79 -5.98 1.34 -9.96
C VAL A 79 -6.85 0.11 -10.24
N VAL A 80 -7.08 -0.70 -9.21
CA VAL A 80 -7.92 -1.90 -9.37
C VAL A 80 -9.30 -1.72 -8.75
N ARG A 81 -9.45 -0.74 -7.86
CA ARG A 81 -10.73 -0.48 -7.23
C ARG A 81 -10.76 0.92 -6.66
N CYS A 82 -11.91 1.56 -6.74
CA CYS A 82 -12.12 2.86 -6.13
C CYS A 82 -13.56 2.92 -5.67
N GLU A 83 -13.76 2.98 -4.34
CA GLU A 83 -15.09 2.90 -3.75
C GLU A 83 -15.33 4.09 -2.86
N GLN A 84 -16.51 4.66 -2.96
CA GLN A 84 -16.88 5.76 -2.08
C GLN A 84 -17.08 5.25 -0.66
N ARG A 85 -16.42 5.90 0.30
CA ARG A 85 -16.48 5.49 1.70
C ARG A 85 -17.56 6.22 2.47
N SER A 86 -17.76 7.50 2.16
CA SER A 86 -18.68 8.31 2.93
C SER A 86 -19.31 9.33 2.00
N SER A 87 -20.63 9.51 2.14
CA SER A 87 -21.34 10.53 1.40
C SER A 87 -21.43 11.83 2.16
N ALA A 88 -21.24 11.79 3.49
CA ALA A 88 -21.30 13.01 4.30
C ALA A 88 -20.08 13.90 4.03
N VAL A 89 -18.89 13.27 4.00
CA VAL A 89 -17.67 13.96 3.60
C VAL A 89 -17.12 13.12 2.45
N PRO A 90 -17.23 13.60 1.22
CA PRO A 90 -16.85 12.77 0.08
C PRO A 90 -15.43 12.25 0.20
N SER A 91 -15.29 10.95 0.22
CA SER A 91 -13.99 10.30 0.22
C SER A 91 -14.12 8.94 -0.43
N TRP A 92 -13.01 8.49 -1.01
CA TRP A 92 -12.96 7.24 -1.74
C TRP A 92 -11.78 6.43 -1.25
N LEU A 93 -11.98 5.12 -1.14
CA LEU A 93 -10.89 4.20 -0.86
C LEU A 93 -10.41 3.66 -2.20
N LEU A 94 -9.16 3.93 -2.49
CA LEU A 94 -8.54 3.51 -3.73
C LEU A 94 -7.58 2.37 -3.43
N ALA A 95 -7.65 1.31 -4.23
CA ALA A 95 -6.70 0.21 -4.16
C ALA A 95 -5.99 0.09 -5.49
N ALA A 96 -4.68 -0.07 -5.45
CA ALA A 96 -3.85 -0.14 -6.64
C ALA A 96 -2.87 -1.29 -6.53
N ALA A 97 -2.59 -1.92 -7.66
CA ALA A 97 -1.64 -3.02 -7.74
C ALA A 97 -0.39 -2.53 -8.47
N PHE A 98 0.78 -2.88 -7.96
CA PHE A 98 2.02 -2.50 -8.61
C PHE A 98 2.18 -3.27 -9.92
N THR A 99 2.49 -2.54 -10.99
CA THR A 99 2.69 -3.14 -12.30
C THR A 99 4.09 -2.89 -12.83
N GLY A 100 4.80 -1.92 -12.28
CA GLY A 100 6.14 -1.59 -12.75
C GLY A 100 7.03 -1.22 -11.59
N ILE A 101 7.49 -2.22 -10.83
CA ILE A 101 8.36 -2.00 -9.70
C ILE A 101 9.50 -3.02 -9.83
N SER A 102 10.71 -2.60 -9.51
CA SER A 102 11.86 -3.49 -9.65
C SER A 102 11.79 -4.62 -8.64
N GLN A 103 12.47 -5.72 -8.96
CA GLN A 103 12.53 -6.85 -8.05
C GLN A 103 13.21 -6.44 -6.75
N GLU A 104 14.24 -5.62 -6.84
CA GLU A 104 14.94 -5.14 -5.66
C GLU A 104 14.01 -4.34 -4.76
N ASP A 105 13.20 -3.47 -5.34
CA ASP A 105 12.26 -2.68 -4.57
C ASP A 105 11.15 -3.54 -3.99
N ARG A 106 10.74 -4.58 -4.71
CA ARG A 106 9.72 -5.49 -4.19
C ARG A 106 10.23 -6.23 -2.96
N VAL A 107 11.49 -6.65 -3.00
CA VAL A 107 12.12 -7.30 -1.84
C VAL A 107 12.21 -6.31 -0.68
N PHE A 108 12.59 -5.06 -0.98
CA PHE A 108 12.66 -4.02 0.05
C PHE A 108 11.28 -3.81 0.70
N LEU A 109 10.25 -3.70 -0.11
CA LEU A 109 8.90 -3.50 0.41
C LEU A 109 8.47 -4.64 1.32
N ASP A 110 8.76 -5.86 0.92
CA ASP A 110 8.38 -7.02 1.70
C ASP A 110 9.11 -7.03 3.05
N ARG A 111 10.38 -6.63 3.06
CA ARG A 111 11.15 -6.54 4.29
C ARG A 111 10.61 -5.43 5.20
N PHE A 112 10.27 -4.29 4.62
CA PHE A 112 9.75 -3.19 5.40
C PHE A 112 8.41 -3.56 6.03
N VAL A 113 7.53 -4.20 5.28
CA VAL A 113 6.23 -4.62 5.79
C VAL A 113 6.42 -5.63 6.91
N ALA A 114 7.31 -6.59 6.73
CA ALA A 114 7.58 -7.60 7.75
C ALA A 114 8.11 -6.96 9.02
N TRP A 115 9.08 -6.04 8.89
CA TRP A 115 9.64 -5.35 10.04
C TRP A 115 8.56 -4.56 10.77
N HIS A 116 7.74 -3.83 10.01
CA HIS A 116 6.71 -3.00 10.59
C HIS A 116 5.71 -3.83 11.40
N GLN A 117 5.36 -4.99 10.90
CA GLN A 117 4.43 -5.87 11.61
C GLN A 117 5.01 -6.35 12.93
N VAL A 118 6.29 -6.64 12.97
CA VAL A 118 6.92 -7.13 14.18
C VAL A 118 7.14 -6.01 15.19
N VAL A 119 7.67 -4.88 14.74
CA VAL A 119 8.10 -3.81 15.63
C VAL A 119 6.93 -2.95 16.10
N MET A 120 6.03 -2.62 15.19
CA MET A 120 4.95 -1.70 15.52
C MET A 120 3.71 -2.40 16.03
N ASN A 121 3.64 -3.72 15.92
CA ASN A 121 2.50 -4.48 16.37
C ASN A 121 2.94 -5.84 16.88
N PRO A 122 3.81 -5.87 17.89
CA PRO A 122 4.40 -7.13 18.37
C PRO A 122 3.38 -8.09 18.95
N SER A 123 2.29 -7.59 19.52
CA SER A 123 1.29 -8.47 20.10
C SER A 123 0.15 -8.72 19.14
N GLY A 124 0.17 -8.06 17.99
CA GLY A 124 -0.91 -8.21 17.03
C GLY A 124 -0.99 -9.57 16.46
N ARG A 125 0.09 -10.28 16.64
CA ARG A 125 0.05 -11.62 16.28
C ARG A 125 -0.99 -12.27 17.02
N ARG A 126 -1.43 -11.68 17.89
CA ARG A 126 -2.36 -12.15 18.50
C ARG A 126 -3.55 -11.81 18.02
N ASP A 127 -3.41 -11.37 17.42
CA ASP A 127 -4.35 -11.06 17.16
C ASP A 127 -4.81 -11.68 16.41
N GLU A 128 -4.17 -12.32 16.29
CA GLU A 128 -4.42 -12.95 16.08
C GLU A 128 -4.76 -13.54 16.48
N GLY A 129 -4.65 -13.69 16.70
CA GLY A 129 -4.90 -14.31 17.20
C GLY A 129 -5.33 -14.32 17.75
N SER A 130 -5.10 -14.12 18.17
CA SER A 130 -5.53 -14.18 18.94
C SER A 130 -6.47 -14.16 18.99
N LYS A 131 -6.52 -14.21 18.82
CA LYS A 131 -7.29 -14.37 18.92
C LYS A 131 -7.83 -14.82 18.73
N LEU A 132 -7.32 -15.08 18.53
CA LEU A 132 -7.59 -15.68 18.44
C LEU A 132 -8.15 -15.98 18.49
#